data_4bd0cb02a909b219c1be8f98af1d1c98
#
_entry.id   4bd0cb02a909b219c1be8f98af1d1c98
#
_cell.length_a   1.000
_cell.length_b   1.000
_cell.length_c   1.000
_cell.angle_alpha   90.00
_cell.angle_beta   90.00
_cell.angle_gamma   90.00
#
_symmetry.space_group_name_H-M   'P 1'
#
loop_
_entity.id
_entity.type
_entity.pdbx_description
1 polymer ?
#
loop_
_entity_poly.entity_id
_entity_poly.type
_entity_poly.pdbx_seq_one_letter_code
_entity_poly.pdbx_strand_id
1 'polypeptide(L)'
;MFNACRALEKLDVSNFDTSSVTTMQAMFENCTGLGELDVSNFDTSSVTTMAYMFDGCTSLEELDLSNFDTSSVTTMAYMFQNCTALKSLYLDNFTTPKTMTGMFTGTTALTYLFASHNLRAFDGLANTRWYDEKNWVQFSN
;
A
#
# COMPACT_ATOMS: atom_id res chain seq x y z
N MET A 1 7.26 3.79 -12.68
CA MET A 1 7.79 5.12 -13.12
C MET A 1 8.97 5.54 -12.27
N PHE A 2 8.89 5.56 -10.95
CA PHE A 2 9.96 5.97 -10.02
C PHE A 2 10.79 4.81 -9.46
N ASN A 3 10.76 3.65 -10.10
CA ASN A 3 11.48 2.47 -9.62
C ASN A 3 12.96 2.78 -9.33
N ALA A 4 13.43 2.36 -8.16
CA ALA A 4 14.80 2.54 -7.67
C ALA A 4 15.30 4.01 -7.55
N CYS A 5 14.40 4.97 -7.39
CA CYS A 5 14.75 6.37 -7.10
C CYS A 5 15.20 6.51 -5.63
N ARG A 6 16.34 5.90 -5.28
CA ARG A 6 16.81 5.72 -3.89
C ARG A 6 17.12 7.00 -3.14
N ALA A 7 17.53 8.05 -3.84
CA ALA A 7 17.86 9.34 -3.25
C ALA A 7 16.66 10.29 -3.15
N LEU A 8 15.47 9.84 -3.60
CA LEU A 8 14.27 10.66 -3.58
C LEU A 8 13.67 10.65 -2.18
N GLU A 9 13.78 11.76 -1.47
CA GLU A 9 13.25 11.90 -0.10
C GLU A 9 11.80 12.37 -0.09
N LYS A 10 11.43 13.22 -1.04
CA LYS A 10 10.08 13.77 -1.22
C LYS A 10 9.71 13.78 -2.70
N LEU A 11 8.45 13.54 -2.98
CA LEU A 11 7.91 13.57 -4.33
C LEU A 11 6.53 14.23 -4.31
N ASP A 12 6.39 15.30 -5.08
CA ASP A 12 5.09 15.93 -5.32
C ASP A 12 4.45 15.30 -6.57
N VAL A 13 3.35 14.59 -6.37
CA VAL A 13 2.53 13.96 -7.42
C VAL A 13 1.14 14.59 -7.54
N SER A 14 0.91 15.73 -6.89
CA SER A 14 -0.40 16.39 -6.80
C SER A 14 -1.02 16.76 -8.16
N ASN A 15 -0.18 16.96 -9.18
CA ASN A 15 -0.62 17.29 -10.53
C ASN A 15 -0.65 16.07 -11.49
N PHE A 16 -0.50 14.85 -10.97
CA PHE A 16 -0.54 13.66 -11.82
C PHE A 16 -1.99 13.28 -12.13
N ASP A 17 -2.31 13.23 -13.41
CA ASP A 17 -3.57 12.64 -13.88
C ASP A 17 -3.38 11.13 -14.05
N THR A 18 -4.00 10.35 -13.18
CA THR A 18 -3.93 8.89 -13.19
C THR A 18 -5.21 8.23 -13.70
N SER A 19 -6.21 9.00 -14.13
CA SER A 19 -7.54 8.52 -14.55
C SER A 19 -7.53 7.45 -15.66
N SER A 20 -6.49 7.48 -16.51
CA SER A 20 -6.30 6.51 -17.61
C SER A 20 -5.25 5.44 -17.31
N VAL A 21 -4.71 5.40 -16.07
CA VAL A 21 -3.67 4.45 -15.70
C VAL A 21 -4.27 3.08 -15.41
N THR A 22 -3.79 2.06 -16.10
CA THR A 22 -4.25 0.67 -15.93
C THR A 22 -3.29 -0.19 -15.12
N THR A 23 -2.05 0.28 -14.89
CA THR A 23 -1.04 -0.43 -14.09
C THR A 23 -0.25 0.55 -13.23
N MET A 24 -0.15 0.25 -11.94
CA MET A 24 0.75 0.93 -10.99
C MET A 24 1.83 -0.03 -10.48
N GLN A 25 2.08 -1.13 -11.23
CA GLN A 25 3.10 -2.10 -10.89
C GLN A 25 4.46 -1.43 -10.71
N ALA A 26 5.12 -1.68 -9.58
CA ALA A 26 6.47 -1.21 -9.27
C ALA A 26 6.66 0.32 -9.38
N MET A 27 5.59 1.12 -9.22
CA MET A 27 5.64 2.57 -9.46
C MET A 27 6.66 3.27 -8.55
N PHE A 28 6.74 2.88 -7.27
CA PHE A 28 7.66 3.41 -6.27
C PHE A 28 8.60 2.33 -5.71
N GLU A 29 8.75 1.21 -6.41
CA GLU A 29 9.59 0.10 -5.96
C GLU A 29 11.03 0.56 -5.69
N ASN A 30 11.58 0.18 -4.53
CA ASN A 30 12.93 0.55 -4.09
C ASN A 30 13.20 2.07 -4.00
N CYS A 31 12.18 2.90 -3.77
CA CYS A 31 12.34 4.29 -3.38
C CYS A 31 12.76 4.39 -1.90
N THR A 32 13.98 3.94 -1.59
CA THR A 32 14.43 3.72 -0.21
C THR A 32 14.54 4.99 0.62
N GLY A 33 14.71 6.16 0.01
CA GLY A 33 14.78 7.45 0.69
C GLY A 33 13.43 8.12 0.94
N LEU A 34 12.34 7.62 0.29
CA LEU A 34 11.03 8.27 0.33
C LEU A 34 10.39 8.12 1.71
N GLY A 35 10.37 9.23 2.48
CA GLY A 35 9.82 9.26 3.83
C GLY A 35 8.35 9.64 3.90
N GLU A 36 7.89 10.45 2.96
CA GLU A 36 6.51 10.95 2.87
C GLU A 36 6.03 10.87 1.43
N LEU A 37 4.77 10.45 1.22
CA LEU A 37 4.14 10.42 -0.08
C LEU A 37 2.63 10.65 0.05
N ASP A 38 2.13 11.71 -0.58
CA ASP A 38 0.70 11.98 -0.69
C ASP A 38 0.21 11.56 -2.08
N VAL A 39 -0.67 10.57 -2.10
CA VAL A 39 -1.32 10.02 -3.31
C VAL A 39 -2.84 10.19 -3.27
N SER A 40 -3.33 11.14 -2.46
CA SER A 40 -4.75 11.38 -2.28
C SER A 40 -5.48 11.82 -3.56
N ASN A 41 -4.75 12.35 -4.55
CA ASN A 41 -5.27 12.72 -5.87
C ASN A 41 -5.30 11.58 -6.90
N PHE A 42 -4.79 10.38 -6.56
CA PHE A 42 -4.74 9.28 -7.52
C PHE A 42 -6.12 8.69 -7.76
N ASP A 43 -6.53 8.65 -9.02
CA ASP A 43 -7.65 7.84 -9.48
C ASP A 43 -7.13 6.45 -9.86
N THR A 44 -7.57 5.43 -9.14
CA THR A 44 -7.14 4.05 -9.33
C THR A 44 -8.23 3.14 -9.90
N SER A 45 -9.38 3.71 -10.27
CA SER A 45 -10.57 2.97 -10.73
C SER A 45 -10.32 2.06 -11.95
N SER A 46 -9.37 2.44 -12.81
CA SER A 46 -8.96 1.67 -14.00
C SER A 46 -7.77 0.73 -13.77
N VAL A 47 -7.18 0.73 -12.56
CA VAL A 47 -5.94 -0.02 -12.27
C VAL A 47 -6.24 -1.50 -12.06
N THR A 48 -5.52 -2.36 -12.78
CA THR A 48 -5.68 -3.82 -12.71
C THR A 48 -4.56 -4.52 -11.95
N THR A 49 -3.40 -3.87 -11.73
CA THR A 49 -2.28 -4.41 -10.96
C THR A 49 -1.57 -3.33 -10.16
N MET A 50 -1.31 -3.64 -8.87
CA MET A 50 -0.53 -2.85 -7.93
C MET A 50 0.64 -3.66 -7.35
N ALA A 51 1.05 -4.75 -8.04
CA ALA A 51 2.14 -5.60 -7.57
C ALA A 51 3.44 -4.79 -7.41
N TYR A 52 4.14 -4.98 -6.29
CA TYR A 52 5.42 -4.31 -5.94
C TYR A 52 5.33 -2.78 -5.86
N MET A 53 4.14 -2.17 -5.79
CA MET A 53 4.00 -0.71 -5.93
C MET A 53 4.88 0.07 -4.96
N PHE A 54 5.02 -0.40 -3.72
CA PHE A 54 5.82 0.21 -2.65
C PHE A 54 6.91 -0.74 -2.10
N ASP A 55 7.21 -1.86 -2.79
CA ASP A 55 8.24 -2.80 -2.33
C ASP A 55 9.57 -2.07 -2.09
N GLY A 56 10.17 -2.28 -0.92
CA GLY A 56 11.44 -1.67 -0.56
C GLY A 56 11.41 -0.17 -0.27
N CYS A 57 10.25 0.43 -0.02
CA CYS A 57 10.14 1.79 0.49
C CYS A 57 10.52 1.83 1.99
N THR A 58 11.81 1.69 2.28
CA THR A 58 12.32 1.43 3.63
C THR A 58 12.24 2.61 4.59
N SER A 59 12.05 3.84 4.10
CA SER A 59 11.93 5.06 4.91
C SER A 59 10.49 5.53 5.11
N LEU A 60 9.51 4.94 4.41
CA LEU A 60 8.11 5.35 4.47
C LEU A 60 7.50 4.91 5.81
N GLU A 61 7.11 5.87 6.65
CA GLU A 61 6.59 5.59 8.00
C GLU A 61 5.07 5.48 8.06
N GLU A 62 4.37 6.24 7.26
CA GLU A 62 2.90 6.26 7.16
C GLU A 62 2.48 6.34 5.70
N LEU A 63 1.39 5.65 5.35
CA LEU A 63 0.83 5.69 4.00
C LEU A 63 -0.70 5.60 4.08
N ASP A 64 -1.35 6.63 3.52
CA ASP A 64 -2.80 6.67 3.40
C ASP A 64 -3.22 6.37 1.95
N LEU A 65 -3.90 5.23 1.78
CA LEU A 65 -4.47 4.76 0.52
C LEU A 65 -6.00 4.62 0.62
N SER A 66 -6.62 5.32 1.56
CA SER A 66 -8.07 5.25 1.80
C SER A 66 -8.91 5.69 0.59
N ASN A 67 -8.33 6.51 -0.31
CA ASN A 67 -8.94 6.94 -1.56
C ASN A 67 -8.83 5.92 -2.71
N PHE A 68 -8.02 4.85 -2.57
CA PHE A 68 -7.80 3.89 -3.65
C PHE A 68 -9.03 3.01 -3.88
N ASP A 69 -9.55 3.02 -5.11
CA ASP A 69 -10.50 2.01 -5.59
C ASP A 69 -9.72 0.81 -6.13
N THR A 70 -9.86 -0.33 -5.45
CA THR A 70 -9.18 -1.57 -5.83
C THR A 70 -10.13 -2.61 -6.44
N SER A 71 -11.34 -2.22 -6.79
CA SER A 71 -12.38 -3.13 -7.30
C SER A 71 -11.98 -3.86 -8.60
N SER A 72 -11.14 -3.22 -9.43
CA SER A 72 -10.62 -3.79 -10.68
C SER A 72 -9.26 -4.47 -10.50
N VAL A 73 -8.63 -4.39 -9.33
CA VAL A 73 -7.28 -4.92 -9.09
C VAL A 73 -7.29 -6.43 -8.96
N THR A 74 -6.48 -7.11 -9.74
CA THR A 74 -6.34 -8.56 -9.72
C THR A 74 -5.16 -9.06 -8.92
N THR A 75 -4.12 -8.24 -8.73
CA THR A 75 -2.94 -8.60 -7.94
C THR A 75 -2.37 -7.41 -7.17
N MET A 76 -2.07 -7.66 -5.90
CA MET A 76 -1.33 -6.80 -4.97
C MET A 76 -0.11 -7.56 -4.40
N ALA A 77 0.41 -8.54 -5.16
CA ALA A 77 1.55 -9.34 -4.70
C ALA A 77 2.73 -8.43 -4.37
N TYR A 78 3.33 -8.62 -3.18
CA TYR A 78 4.51 -7.90 -2.70
C TYR A 78 4.34 -6.37 -2.60
N MET A 79 3.10 -5.86 -2.56
CA MET A 79 2.81 -4.41 -2.65
C MET A 79 3.54 -3.58 -1.60
N PHE A 80 3.66 -4.07 -0.37
CA PHE A 80 4.34 -3.41 0.75
C PHE A 80 5.52 -4.24 1.28
N GLN A 81 6.06 -5.17 0.46
CA GLN A 81 7.19 -5.98 0.89
C GLN A 81 8.36 -5.09 1.30
N ASN A 82 9.07 -5.44 2.37
CA ASN A 82 10.23 -4.72 2.86
C ASN A 82 10.03 -3.23 3.19
N CYS A 83 8.80 -2.78 3.43
CA CYS A 83 8.53 -1.44 3.98
C CYS A 83 8.88 -1.43 5.47
N THR A 84 10.18 -1.47 5.78
CA THR A 84 10.67 -1.76 7.15
C THR A 84 10.41 -0.67 8.17
N ALA A 85 10.17 0.58 7.74
CA ALA A 85 9.82 1.70 8.61
C ALA A 85 8.30 1.94 8.74
N LEU A 86 7.47 1.27 7.92
CA LEU A 86 6.03 1.54 7.83
C LEU A 86 5.32 1.13 9.12
N LYS A 87 4.80 2.12 9.85
CA LYS A 87 4.12 1.98 11.15
C LYS A 87 2.60 1.98 11.02
N SER A 88 2.07 2.84 10.14
CA SER A 88 0.63 3.06 9.95
C SER A 88 0.25 2.96 8.48
N LEU A 89 -0.80 2.19 8.18
CA LEU A 89 -1.28 1.98 6.82
C LEU A 89 -2.81 1.99 6.79
N TYR A 90 -3.37 2.78 5.86
CA TYR A 90 -4.81 2.96 5.69
C TYR A 90 -5.25 2.36 4.34
N LEU A 91 -6.11 1.33 4.40
CA LEU A 91 -6.62 0.55 3.27
C LEU A 91 -8.15 0.45 3.31
N ASP A 92 -8.84 1.54 3.67
CA ASP A 92 -10.25 1.54 4.02
C ASP A 92 -11.18 1.07 2.89
N ASN A 93 -10.82 1.32 1.63
CA ASN A 93 -11.59 0.92 0.46
C ASN A 93 -11.03 -0.31 -0.28
N PHE A 94 -10.05 -0.98 0.30
CA PHE A 94 -9.45 -2.15 -0.36
C PHE A 94 -10.39 -3.35 -0.37
N THR A 95 -10.40 -4.04 -1.50
CA THR A 95 -11.06 -5.34 -1.68
C THR A 95 -10.02 -6.44 -1.86
N THR A 96 -10.40 -7.69 -1.57
CA THR A 96 -9.48 -8.84 -1.72
C THR A 96 -9.26 -9.14 -3.21
N PRO A 97 -8.04 -8.97 -3.75
CA PRO A 97 -7.70 -9.35 -5.11
C PRO A 97 -7.52 -10.86 -5.23
N LYS A 98 -7.30 -11.36 -6.46
CA LYS A 98 -7.00 -12.77 -6.69
C LYS A 98 -5.65 -13.19 -6.11
N THR A 99 -4.68 -12.28 -6.06
CA THR A 99 -3.32 -12.57 -5.60
C THR A 99 -2.83 -11.48 -4.64
N MET A 100 -2.44 -11.89 -3.43
CA MET A 100 -1.85 -11.05 -2.39
C MET A 100 -0.54 -11.64 -1.85
N THR A 101 0.08 -12.57 -2.55
CA THR A 101 1.29 -13.27 -2.09
C THR A 101 2.35 -12.30 -1.61
N GLY A 102 2.84 -12.48 -0.38
CA GLY A 102 3.92 -11.70 0.18
C GLY A 102 3.65 -10.21 0.37
N MET A 103 2.38 -9.78 0.34
CA MET A 103 2.00 -8.35 0.38
C MET A 103 2.68 -7.57 1.49
N PHE A 104 2.88 -8.19 2.66
CA PHE A 104 3.48 -7.57 3.84
C PHE A 104 4.79 -8.25 4.29
N THR A 105 5.41 -9.08 3.45
CA THR A 105 6.66 -9.76 3.83
C THR A 105 7.75 -8.75 4.15
N GLY A 106 8.33 -8.82 5.35
CA GLY A 106 9.39 -7.91 5.78
C GLY A 106 8.92 -6.53 6.25
N THR A 107 7.61 -6.26 6.31
CA THR A 107 7.04 -5.01 6.85
C THR A 107 6.96 -5.09 8.38
N THR A 108 8.12 -5.06 9.02
CA THR A 108 8.30 -5.45 10.43
C THR A 108 7.88 -4.39 11.45
N ALA A 109 7.80 -3.12 11.04
CA ALA A 109 7.40 -2.03 11.94
C ALA A 109 5.88 -1.79 11.98
N LEU A 110 5.09 -2.44 11.12
CA LEU A 110 3.66 -2.18 10.99
C LEU A 110 2.92 -2.49 12.29
N THR A 111 2.37 -1.44 12.90
CA THR A 111 1.68 -1.51 14.19
C THR A 111 0.20 -1.24 14.03
N TYR A 112 -0.17 -0.34 13.14
CA TYR A 112 -1.55 0.07 12.89
C TYR A 112 -1.92 -0.19 11.44
N LEU A 113 -2.93 -1.03 11.24
CA LEU A 113 -3.51 -1.30 9.93
C LEU A 113 -5.02 -1.04 9.99
N PHE A 114 -5.45 -0.05 9.24
CA PHE A 114 -6.86 0.27 9.02
C PHE A 114 -7.25 -0.33 7.67
N ALA A 115 -8.15 -1.31 7.69
CA ALA A 115 -8.50 -2.03 6.48
C ALA A 115 -10.01 -2.25 6.37
N SER A 116 -10.51 -2.22 5.15
CA SER A 116 -11.90 -2.59 4.86
C SER A 116 -12.18 -4.03 5.30
N HIS A 117 -13.38 -4.28 5.82
CA HIS A 117 -13.87 -5.63 6.11
C HIS A 117 -13.94 -6.53 4.84
N ASN A 118 -13.84 -5.92 3.65
CA ASN A 118 -13.79 -6.63 2.37
C ASN A 118 -12.39 -7.13 2.02
N LEU A 119 -11.34 -6.63 2.69
CA LEU A 119 -9.99 -7.13 2.53
C LEU A 119 -9.77 -8.31 3.47
N ARG A 120 -9.57 -9.50 2.91
CA ARG A 120 -9.39 -10.76 3.65
C ARG A 120 -8.11 -11.45 3.23
N ALA A 121 -7.46 -12.12 4.17
CA ALA A 121 -6.17 -12.79 4.03
C ALA A 121 -4.95 -11.83 4.04
N PHE A 122 -4.12 -12.03 5.04
CA PHE A 122 -3.02 -11.13 5.37
C PHE A 122 -1.75 -11.94 5.67
N ASP A 123 -1.19 -12.55 4.63
CA ASP A 123 0.05 -13.29 4.76
C ASP A 123 1.22 -12.37 5.12
N GLY A 124 1.92 -12.69 6.19
CA GLY A 124 3.16 -12.03 6.55
C GLY A 124 3.05 -10.97 7.65
N LEU A 125 1.87 -10.76 8.24
CA LEU A 125 1.72 -9.85 9.37
C LEU A 125 1.94 -10.57 10.71
N ALA A 126 3.02 -10.22 11.40
CA ALA A 126 3.27 -10.63 12.77
C ALA A 126 3.01 -9.44 13.71
N ASN A 127 2.20 -9.65 14.76
CA ASN A 127 1.97 -8.69 15.86
C ASN A 127 1.31 -7.35 15.48
N THR A 128 0.59 -7.28 14.36
CA THR A 128 -0.10 -6.05 13.94
C THR A 128 -1.46 -5.94 14.59
N ARG A 129 -1.82 -4.75 15.04
CA ARG A 129 -3.17 -4.44 15.51
C ARG A 129 -4.02 -4.00 14.34
N TRP A 130 -5.16 -4.66 14.16
CA TRP A 130 -6.08 -4.43 13.09
C TRP A 130 -7.27 -3.63 13.57
N TYR A 131 -7.71 -2.69 12.77
CA TYR A 131 -8.90 -1.89 13.04
C TYR A 131 -9.84 -1.95 11.82
N ASP A 132 -11.09 -2.35 12.07
CA ASP A 132 -12.19 -2.15 11.12
C ASP A 132 -12.78 -0.76 11.34
N GLU A 133 -12.85 0.02 10.27
CA GLU A 133 -13.34 1.41 10.27
C GLU A 133 -14.74 1.57 10.91
N LYS A 134 -15.61 0.57 10.78
CA LYS A 134 -17.00 0.65 11.28
C LYS A 134 -17.16 0.23 12.74
N ASN A 135 -16.30 -0.60 13.27
CA ASN A 135 -16.51 -1.23 14.57
C ASN A 135 -15.34 -1.07 15.55
N TRP A 136 -14.22 -0.48 15.16
CA TRP A 136 -13.02 -0.35 15.99
C TRP A 136 -12.62 -1.69 16.65
N VAL A 137 -12.83 -2.79 15.95
CA VAL A 137 -12.57 -4.13 16.47
C VAL A 137 -11.12 -4.47 16.23
N GLN A 138 -10.38 -4.65 17.33
CA GLN A 138 -9.03 -5.19 17.27
C GLN A 138 -9.10 -6.68 16.98
N PHE A 139 -8.53 -7.12 15.87
CA PHE A 139 -8.29 -8.53 15.59
C PHE A 139 -6.89 -8.87 16.08
N SER A 140 -6.77 -9.83 16.97
CA SER A 140 -5.50 -10.47 17.35
C SER A 140 -5.33 -11.75 16.55
N ASN A 141 -4.14 -11.97 16.00
CA ASN A 141 -3.76 -13.29 15.49
C ASN A 141 -3.76 -14.33 16.60
#